data_7625b165f60caef9f1f7f04b6a7215c7
#
_entry.id   7625b165f60caef9f1f7f04b6a7215c7
#
_cell.length_a   1.000
_cell.length_b   1.000
_cell.length_c   1.000
_cell.angle_alpha   90.00
_cell.angle_beta   90.00
_cell.angle_gamma   90.00
#
_symmetry.space_group_name_H-M   'P 1'
#
loop_
_entity.id
_entity.type
_entity.pdbx_description
1 polymer ?
#
loop_
_entity_poly.entity_id
_entity_poly.type
_entity_poly.pdbx_seq_one_letter_code
_entity_poly.pdbx_strand_id
1 'polypeptide(L)'
;IWEHIANGMYGGIIVHAKYERPAKEFYMVFGEIYGNNIGGPFTPVNGTASFDVGKEYMNTADLELTNGMAFKYVPAIGSYNKIPINGNATVFKVKP
;
A
#
# COMPACT_ATOMS: atom_id res chain seq x y z
N ILE A 1 7.98 -12.31 -11.30
CA ILE A 1 6.57 -12.16 -10.87
C ILE A 1 6.43 -11.05 -9.83
N TRP A 2 7.25 -11.04 -8.80
CA TRP A 2 7.19 -10.01 -7.74
C TRP A 2 7.45 -8.59 -8.28
N GLU A 3 8.30 -8.43 -9.29
CA GLU A 3 8.50 -7.15 -9.98
C GLU A 3 7.21 -6.66 -10.66
N HIS A 4 6.45 -7.57 -11.24
CA HIS A 4 5.16 -7.25 -11.87
C HIS A 4 4.14 -6.80 -10.83
N ILE A 5 4.10 -7.45 -9.68
CA ILE A 5 3.23 -7.07 -8.56
C ILE A 5 3.60 -5.67 -8.05
N ALA A 6 4.89 -5.41 -7.85
CA ALA A 6 5.36 -4.10 -7.40
C ALA A 6 5.04 -2.97 -8.40
N ASN A 7 4.93 -3.29 -9.68
CA ASN A 7 4.52 -2.35 -10.72
C ASN A 7 3.01 -2.24 -10.92
N GLY A 8 2.22 -2.82 -10.05
CA GLY A 8 0.77 -2.64 -10.04
C GLY A 8 -0.06 -3.82 -10.52
N MET A 9 0.55 -4.99 -10.75
CA MET A 9 -0.19 -6.18 -11.15
C MET A 9 -0.86 -6.84 -9.94
N TYR A 10 -1.84 -6.16 -9.37
CA TYR A 10 -2.65 -6.69 -8.28
C TYR A 10 -4.03 -6.05 -8.29
N GLY A 11 -4.96 -6.71 -7.67
CA GLY A 11 -6.33 -6.23 -7.57
C GLY A 11 -7.13 -7.10 -6.62
N GLY A 12 -8.40 -6.80 -6.46
CA GLY A 12 -9.31 -7.55 -5.60
C GLY A 12 -10.51 -8.08 -6.37
N ILE A 13 -10.99 -9.24 -5.97
CA ILE A 13 -12.23 -9.81 -6.44
C ILE A 13 -13.09 -10.12 -5.22
N ILE A 14 -14.32 -9.63 -5.23
CA ILE A 14 -15.28 -9.84 -4.14
C ILE A 14 -16.41 -10.70 -4.68
N VAL A 15 -16.66 -11.79 -3.98
CA VAL A 15 -17.74 -12.73 -4.36
C VAL A 15 -18.77 -12.76 -3.24
N HIS A 16 -20.00 -12.42 -3.57
CA HIS A 16 -21.12 -12.45 -2.65
C HIS A 16 -21.99 -13.69 -2.89
N ALA A 17 -22.40 -14.35 -1.83
CA ALA A 17 -23.39 -15.40 -1.92
C ALA A 17 -24.77 -14.80 -2.23
N LYS A 18 -25.59 -15.52 -3.01
CA LYS A 18 -26.89 -15.03 -3.50
C LYS A 18 -27.83 -14.56 -2.37
N TYR A 19 -27.77 -15.19 -1.22
CA TYR A 19 -28.66 -14.92 -0.09
C TYR A 19 -27.90 -14.55 1.20
N GLU A 20 -26.69 -14.01 1.08
CA GLU A 20 -25.96 -13.59 2.27
C GLU A 20 -26.63 -12.39 2.94
N ARG A 21 -26.46 -12.28 4.25
CA ARG A 21 -26.96 -11.12 4.98
C ARG A 21 -26.19 -9.87 4.62
N PRO A 22 -26.86 -8.71 4.51
CA PRO A 22 -26.16 -7.45 4.35
C PRO A 22 -25.19 -7.23 5.51
N ALA A 23 -23.98 -6.79 5.17
CA ALA A 23 -22.94 -6.47 6.12
C ALA A 23 -22.21 -5.21 5.66
N LYS A 24 -21.68 -4.47 6.63
CA LYS A 24 -20.81 -3.34 6.30
C LYS A 24 -19.46 -3.90 5.86
N GLU A 25 -19.03 -3.51 4.69
CA GLU A 25 -17.81 -4.02 4.07
C GLU A 25 -16.73 -2.93 4.03
N PHE A 26 -15.50 -3.33 4.27
CA PHE A 26 -14.34 -2.47 4.18
C PHE A 26 -13.33 -3.10 3.25
N TYR A 27 -12.88 -2.33 2.28
CA TYR A 27 -11.91 -2.80 1.30
C TYR A 27 -10.60 -2.05 1.49
N MET A 28 -9.55 -2.76 1.79
CA MET A 28 -8.22 -2.18 1.97
C MET A 28 -7.23 -2.90 1.07
N VAL A 29 -6.60 -2.15 0.20
CA VAL A 29 -5.54 -2.63 -0.67
C VAL A 29 -4.25 -1.92 -0.28
N PHE A 30 -3.26 -2.69 0.14
CA PHE A 30 -1.95 -2.17 0.49
C PHE A 30 -1.03 -2.27 -0.71
N GLY A 31 -0.20 -1.26 -0.87
CA GLY A 31 0.79 -1.23 -1.93
C GLY A 31 2.06 -0.53 -1.48
N GLU A 32 3.13 -0.81 -2.17
CA GLU A 32 4.43 -0.22 -1.91
C GLU A 32 5.01 0.28 -3.22
N ILE A 33 5.68 1.42 -3.20
CA ILE A 33 6.35 1.95 -4.38
C ILE A 33 7.85 2.03 -4.11
N TYR A 34 8.61 1.45 -5.03
CA TYR A 34 10.06 1.42 -5.04
C TYR A 34 10.55 2.11 -6.31
N GLY A 35 11.02 3.33 -6.20
CA GLY A 35 11.33 4.15 -7.36
C GLY A 35 12.78 4.56 -7.51
N ASN A 36 13.12 4.90 -8.77
CA ASN A 36 14.38 5.46 -9.24
C ASN A 36 15.56 4.55 -9.53
N ASN A 37 15.37 3.23 -9.51
CA ASN A 37 16.24 2.33 -10.26
C ASN A 37 17.73 2.25 -9.87
N ILE A 38 18.22 3.00 -8.88
CA ILE A 38 19.61 3.04 -8.45
C ILE A 38 19.79 3.35 -6.96
N GLY A 39 18.81 2.99 -6.14
CA GLY A 39 18.92 3.20 -4.68
C GLY A 39 18.93 4.66 -4.23
N GLY A 40 18.77 5.61 -5.15
CA GLY A 40 18.73 7.03 -4.85
C GLY A 40 17.39 7.51 -4.26
N PRO A 41 17.29 8.79 -3.87
CA PRO A 41 16.03 9.34 -3.39
C PRO A 41 14.95 9.31 -4.47
N PHE A 42 13.71 9.08 -4.05
CA PHE A 42 12.57 9.05 -4.95
C PHE A 42 12.35 10.42 -5.61
N THR A 43 12.70 10.51 -6.87
CA THR A 43 12.60 11.76 -7.65
C THR A 43 12.01 11.45 -9.03
N PRO A 44 10.69 11.48 -9.19
CA PRO A 44 10.09 11.27 -10.51
C PRO A 44 10.57 12.34 -11.49
N VAL A 45 10.92 11.93 -12.69
CA VAL A 45 11.27 12.83 -13.80
C VAL A 45 10.06 12.90 -14.73
N ASN A 46 9.55 14.09 -14.97
CA ASN A 46 8.33 14.32 -15.77
C ASN A 46 7.11 13.50 -15.26
N GLY A 47 6.99 13.35 -13.94
CA GLY A 47 5.92 12.55 -13.35
C GLY A 47 6.10 11.04 -13.44
N THR A 48 7.22 10.56 -13.96
CA THR A 48 7.52 9.14 -14.14
C THR A 48 8.69 8.72 -13.25
N ALA A 49 8.52 7.66 -12.50
CA ALA A 49 9.58 7.02 -11.74
C ALA A 49 9.83 5.61 -12.29
N SER A 50 11.10 5.24 -12.40
CA SER A 50 11.48 3.88 -12.77
C SER A 50 11.42 2.97 -11.54
N PHE A 51 11.00 1.73 -11.74
CA PHE A 51 11.00 0.74 -10.68
C PHE A 51 12.43 0.40 -10.23
N ASP A 52 12.65 0.43 -8.92
CA ASP A 52 13.96 0.11 -8.33
C ASP A 52 13.91 -1.28 -7.68
N VAL A 53 14.42 -2.26 -8.38
CA VAL A 53 14.45 -3.65 -7.92
C VAL A 53 15.32 -3.81 -6.66
N GLY A 54 16.39 -3.04 -6.53
CA GLY A 54 17.26 -3.08 -5.37
C GLY A 54 16.55 -2.67 -4.09
N LYS A 55 15.75 -1.62 -4.16
CA LYS A 55 14.93 -1.19 -3.02
C LYS A 55 13.89 -2.22 -2.63
N GLU A 56 13.24 -2.85 -3.59
CA GLU A 56 12.28 -3.92 -3.29
C GLU A 56 12.99 -5.10 -2.62
N TYR A 57 14.14 -5.49 -3.14
CA TYR A 57 14.93 -6.56 -2.57
C TYR A 57 15.35 -6.28 -1.12
N MET A 58 15.65 -5.03 -0.82
CA MET A 58 16.03 -4.57 0.53
C MET A 58 14.83 -4.20 1.39
N ASN A 59 13.62 -4.31 0.88
CA ASN A 59 12.39 -3.93 1.57
C ASN A 59 12.40 -2.47 2.04
N THR A 60 12.85 -1.57 1.19
CA THR A 60 12.97 -0.13 1.48
C THR A 60 12.05 0.67 0.56
N ALA A 61 10.74 0.54 0.75
CA ALA A 61 9.76 1.26 -0.04
C ALA A 61 9.91 2.78 0.12
N ASP A 62 9.75 3.50 -0.99
CA ASP A 62 9.68 4.96 -0.97
C ASP A 62 8.30 5.46 -0.52
N LEU A 63 7.25 4.75 -0.90
CA LEU A 63 5.88 5.06 -0.52
C LEU A 63 5.15 3.79 -0.07
N GLU A 64 4.42 3.94 1.03
CA GLU A 64 3.46 2.95 1.49
C GLU A 64 2.06 3.45 1.19
N LEU A 65 1.27 2.64 0.49
CA LEU A 65 -0.05 3.03 0.02
C LEU A 65 -1.14 2.22 0.69
N THR A 66 -2.23 2.89 1.01
CA THR A 66 -3.49 2.24 1.34
C THR A 66 -4.56 2.81 0.42
N ASN A 67 -5.21 1.95 -0.37
CA ASN A 67 -6.19 2.36 -1.38
C ASN A 67 -5.64 3.48 -2.31
N GLY A 68 -4.38 3.39 -2.68
CA GLY A 68 -3.71 4.35 -3.54
C GLY A 68 -3.27 5.65 -2.88
N MET A 69 -3.49 5.80 -1.58
CA MET A 69 -3.11 7.01 -0.83
C MET A 69 -1.84 6.77 -0.02
N ALA A 70 -0.82 7.60 -0.25
CA ALA A 70 0.46 7.47 0.43
C ALA A 70 0.36 7.85 1.90
N PHE A 71 0.86 6.99 2.77
CA PHE A 71 0.98 7.19 4.22
C PHE A 71 -0.33 7.52 4.93
N LYS A 72 -1.48 7.13 4.35
CA LYS A 72 -2.79 7.24 4.98
C LYS A 72 -3.30 5.88 5.42
N TYR A 73 -4.14 5.88 6.44
CA TYR A 73 -4.77 4.66 6.98
C TYR A 73 -3.77 3.59 7.39
N VAL A 74 -2.59 4.02 7.83
CA VAL A 74 -1.55 3.10 8.28
C VAL A 74 -1.99 2.42 9.56
N PRO A 75 -1.84 1.10 9.69
CA PRO A 75 -2.13 0.42 10.96
C PRO A 75 -1.26 0.98 12.09
N ALA A 76 -1.84 1.19 13.27
CA ALA A 76 -1.10 1.65 14.44
C ALA A 76 -0.28 0.50 15.05
N ILE A 77 0.67 -0.01 14.29
CA ILE A 77 1.57 -1.06 14.78
C ILE A 77 2.97 -0.46 14.86
N GLY A 78 3.30 0.19 15.96
CA GLY A 78 4.64 0.65 16.25
C GLY A 78 5.37 1.34 15.09
N SER A 79 6.48 1.97 15.35
CA SER A 79 7.31 2.54 14.27
C SER A 79 7.99 1.41 13.51
N TYR A 80 7.50 1.10 12.33
CA TYR A 80 8.15 0.17 11.43
C TYR A 80 8.85 0.94 10.31
N ASN A 81 10.14 0.67 10.13
CA ASN A 81 10.96 1.21 9.03
C ASN A 81 10.96 2.74 8.86
N LYS A 82 11.06 3.50 9.94
CA LYS A 82 11.17 4.98 9.88
C LYS A 82 9.97 5.69 9.27
N ILE A 83 8.87 5.00 9.04
CA ILE A 83 7.62 5.63 8.64
C ILE A 83 7.03 6.31 9.87
N PRO A 84 6.86 7.63 9.89
CA PRO A 84 6.23 8.27 11.03
C PRO A 84 4.79 7.79 11.15
N ILE A 85 4.47 7.17 12.27
CA ILE A 85 3.09 6.85 12.60
C ILE A 85 2.42 8.18 12.93
N ASN A 86 1.73 8.73 11.95
CA ASN A 86 0.75 9.77 12.23
C ASN A 86 -0.33 9.12 13.08
N GLY A 87 -0.61 9.67 14.25
CA GLY A 87 -1.49 9.09 15.27
C GLY A 87 -2.93 8.77 14.86
N ASN A 88 -3.19 8.62 13.58
CA ASN A 88 -4.49 8.25 13.01
C ASN A 88 -4.49 6.79 12.60
N ALA A 89 -4.62 5.92 13.59
CA ALA A 89 -4.87 4.51 13.33
C ALA A 89 -6.14 4.35 12.48
N THR A 90 -6.13 3.38 11.59
CA THR A 90 -7.34 2.98 10.88
C THR A 90 -8.34 2.39 11.85
N VAL A 91 -9.52 2.97 11.93
CA VAL A 91 -10.59 2.53 12.82
C VAL A 91 -11.82 2.14 12.00
N PHE A 92 -12.26 0.91 12.15
CA PHE A 92 -13.48 0.43 11.52
C PHE A 92 -14.63 0.55 12.53
N LYS A 93 -15.62 1.39 12.21
CA LYS A 93 -16.81 1.57 13.06
C LYS A 93 -17.91 0.65 12.56
N VAL A 94 -18.33 -0.24 13.41
CA VAL A 94 -19.41 -1.20 13.10
C VAL A 94 -20.44 -1.17 14.23
N LYS A 95 -21.68 -1.54 13.90
CA LYS A 95 -22.73 -1.76 14.89
C LYS A 95 -22.61 -3.16 15.48
N PRO A 96 -22.93 -3.35 16.77
CA PRO A 96 -22.95 -4.69 17.37
C PRO A 96 -23.99 -5.62 16.70
#